data_fe71d9b33885c9a596baad6d7484df10
#
_entry.id   fe71d9b33885c9a596baad6d7484df10
#
_cell.length_a   1.000
_cell.length_b   1.000
_cell.length_c   1.000
_cell.angle_alpha   90.00
_cell.angle_beta   90.00
_cell.angle_gamma   90.00
#
_symmetry.space_group_name_H-M   'P 1'
#
loop_
_entity.id
_entity.type
_entity.pdbx_description
1 polymer ?
#
loop_
_entity_poly.entity_id
_entity_poly.type
_entity_poly.pdbx_seq_one_letter_code
_entity_poly.pdbx_strand_id
1 'polypeptide(L)'
;EMQRSLVGSEMCIRDRPRDLYHGKGALEALKTLKGKKAIICVGGGSMKRFGFLQRAEDYLKEAGMEVKLFEGIESDPSVDTVMKGAKVMEEYQPDWIVAIGGGSPIDAAKAMWIKYEYPDTTFEDMCKVFGLPKLRTKAHFCAVSSTSGTATEVTAFSVITDYEKGIKYPLADFEITPDVAIVDPELAETMPKKLVAHTGMDAMTHAIEAYVSTANCDYTDALALHAMKTVSYTHLRAHETTLH
;
A
#
# COMPACT_ATOMS: atom_id res chain seq x y z
N GLU A 1 30.17 6.23 11.28
CA GLU A 1 29.58 6.07 9.93
C GLU A 1 28.13 5.59 10.00
N MET A 2 27.81 4.55 10.79
CA MET A 2 26.45 4.05 10.95
C MET A 2 25.49 5.11 11.52
N GLN A 3 25.93 5.96 12.46
CA GLN A 3 25.15 7.09 12.94
C GLN A 3 24.92 8.16 11.85
N ARG A 4 25.86 8.37 10.92
CA ARG A 4 25.68 9.30 9.79
C ARG A 4 24.66 8.79 8.77
N SER A 5 24.61 7.47 8.51
CA SER A 5 23.60 6.91 7.60
C SER A 5 22.18 6.88 8.20
N LEU A 6 22.08 6.79 9.55
CA LEU A 6 20.80 6.81 10.26
C LEU A 6 20.28 8.22 10.61
N VAL A 7 21.18 9.20 10.71
CA VAL A 7 20.85 10.56 11.14
C VAL A 7 21.11 11.60 10.04
N GLY A 8 21.81 11.22 8.99
CA GLY A 8 22.34 12.15 8.00
C GLY A 8 21.47 12.48 6.81
N SER A 9 20.36 11.78 6.59
CA SER A 9 19.44 12.15 5.55
C SER A 9 18.02 12.17 6.10
N GLU A 10 17.33 13.29 5.96
CA GLU A 10 15.87 13.37 6.13
C GLU A 10 15.14 12.28 5.31
N MET A 11 15.77 11.70 4.30
CA MET A 11 15.28 10.61 3.48
C MET A 11 15.00 9.32 4.27
N CYS A 12 15.87 8.94 5.21
CA CYS A 12 15.65 7.72 6.01
C CYS A 12 14.46 7.82 6.97
N ILE A 13 13.97 9.02 7.26
CA ILE A 13 12.82 9.24 8.17
C ILE A 13 11.51 9.29 7.39
N ARG A 14 11.54 9.59 6.09
CA ARG A 14 10.34 9.76 5.24
C ARG A 14 9.93 8.52 4.45
N ASP A 15 10.77 7.51 4.41
CA ASP A 15 10.56 6.29 3.63
C ASP A 15 9.64 5.26 4.28
N ARG A 16 9.00 5.60 5.41
CA ARG A 16 8.13 4.71 6.19
C ARG A 16 6.87 5.41 6.64
N PRO A 17 5.77 4.63 6.84
CA PRO A 17 4.60 5.13 7.52
C PRO A 17 4.96 5.73 8.88
N ARG A 18 4.26 6.79 9.27
CA ARG A 18 4.38 7.36 10.61
C ARG A 18 3.96 6.34 11.67
N ASP A 19 2.84 5.63 11.41
CA ASP A 19 2.27 4.66 12.33
C ASP A 19 2.12 3.30 11.60
N LEU A 20 2.65 2.25 12.21
CA LEU A 20 2.49 0.87 11.74
C LEU A 20 1.80 0.03 12.81
N TYR A 21 0.59 -0.43 12.50
CA TYR A 21 -0.16 -1.36 13.33
C TYR A 21 -0.07 -2.77 12.73
N HIS A 22 0.34 -3.75 13.53
CA HIS A 22 0.47 -5.13 13.06
C HIS A 22 -0.04 -6.14 14.10
N GLY A 23 -0.50 -7.29 13.61
CA GLY A 23 -1.03 -8.37 14.43
C GLY A 23 -2.52 -8.57 14.23
N LYS A 24 -3.05 -9.68 14.79
CA LYS A 24 -4.48 -9.99 14.70
C LYS A 24 -5.32 -8.91 15.35
N GLY A 25 -6.36 -8.48 14.63
CA GLY A 25 -7.23 -7.40 15.07
C GLY A 25 -6.67 -6.00 14.83
N ALA A 26 -5.48 -5.86 14.18
CA ALA A 26 -4.89 -4.56 13.90
C ALA A 26 -5.81 -3.65 13.05
N LEU A 27 -6.75 -4.21 12.29
CA LEU A 27 -7.76 -3.45 11.56
C LEU A 27 -8.56 -2.49 12.46
N GLU A 28 -8.67 -2.81 13.74
CA GLU A 28 -9.35 -1.96 14.74
C GLU A 28 -8.66 -0.59 14.93
N ALA A 29 -7.40 -0.45 14.53
CA ALA A 29 -6.69 0.83 14.54
C ALA A 29 -7.39 1.91 13.71
N LEU A 30 -8.25 1.55 12.74
CA LEU A 30 -9.09 2.49 12.00
C LEU A 30 -9.95 3.37 12.92
N LYS A 31 -10.33 2.88 14.12
CA LYS A 31 -11.07 3.66 15.12
C LYS A 31 -10.27 4.81 15.71
N THR A 32 -8.95 4.77 15.59
CA THR A 32 -8.06 5.81 16.16
C THR A 32 -7.86 6.99 15.20
N LEU A 33 -8.25 6.85 13.93
CA LEU A 33 -8.13 7.89 12.94
C LEU A 33 -9.04 9.07 13.29
N LYS A 34 -8.54 10.27 13.07
CA LYS A 34 -9.27 11.51 13.38
C LYS A 34 -9.55 12.27 12.09
N GLY A 35 -10.79 12.34 11.70
CA GLY A 35 -11.23 13.00 10.49
C GLY A 35 -12.75 13.16 10.44
N LYS A 36 -13.26 13.64 9.33
CA LYS A 36 -14.70 13.82 9.09
C LYS A 36 -15.23 12.92 8.00
N LYS A 37 -14.44 12.71 6.94
CA LYS A 37 -14.84 11.97 5.75
C LYS A 37 -13.74 11.01 5.32
N ALA A 38 -14.04 9.72 5.25
CA ALA A 38 -13.14 8.72 4.71
C ALA A 38 -13.67 8.17 3.39
N ILE A 39 -12.77 7.97 2.41
CA ILE A 39 -13.06 7.17 1.23
C ILE A 39 -12.31 5.85 1.34
N ILE A 40 -13.02 4.71 1.21
CA ILE A 40 -12.39 3.40 1.16
C ILE A 40 -12.21 3.00 -0.29
N CYS A 41 -10.97 2.78 -0.71
CA CYS A 41 -10.59 2.26 -2.02
C CYS A 41 -10.33 0.77 -1.91
N VAL A 42 -11.07 -0.05 -2.67
CA VAL A 42 -10.99 -1.52 -2.60
C VAL A 42 -11.08 -2.15 -3.97
N GLY A 43 -10.33 -3.24 -4.16
CA GLY A 43 -10.31 -4.00 -5.41
C GLY A 43 -11.47 -4.97 -5.55
N GLY A 44 -11.17 -6.20 -5.93
CA GLY A 44 -12.15 -7.27 -6.12
C GLY A 44 -12.92 -7.65 -4.86
N GLY A 45 -13.89 -8.55 -5.00
CA GLY A 45 -14.88 -8.85 -3.98
C GLY A 45 -14.40 -9.62 -2.73
N SER A 46 -13.10 -9.91 -2.55
CA SER A 46 -12.61 -10.70 -1.42
C SER A 46 -12.85 -10.01 -0.08
N MET A 47 -12.50 -8.75 0.05
CA MET A 47 -12.68 -7.99 1.29
C MET A 47 -14.15 -7.87 1.70
N LYS A 48 -15.04 -7.71 0.72
CA LYS A 48 -16.50 -7.71 0.91
C LYS A 48 -17.01 -9.09 1.33
N ARG A 49 -16.60 -10.15 0.61
CA ARG A 49 -17.03 -11.53 0.85
C ARG A 49 -16.63 -12.07 2.23
N PHE A 50 -15.46 -11.67 2.72
CA PHE A 50 -14.97 -12.09 4.04
C PHE A 50 -15.36 -11.13 5.17
N GLY A 51 -16.14 -10.08 4.88
CA GLY A 51 -16.67 -9.15 5.89
C GLY A 51 -15.67 -8.08 6.36
N PHE A 52 -14.45 -8.05 5.85
CA PHE A 52 -13.44 -7.07 6.26
C PHE A 52 -13.79 -5.65 5.82
N LEU A 53 -14.39 -5.50 4.63
CA LEU A 53 -14.86 -4.20 4.15
C LEU A 53 -15.90 -3.61 5.09
N GLN A 54 -16.90 -4.40 5.50
CA GLN A 54 -17.94 -3.96 6.44
C GLN A 54 -17.34 -3.57 7.80
N ARG A 55 -16.41 -4.40 8.33
CA ARG A 55 -15.71 -4.08 9.58
C ARG A 55 -14.95 -2.75 9.48
N ALA A 56 -14.26 -2.50 8.37
CA ALA A 56 -13.53 -1.25 8.17
C ALA A 56 -14.48 -0.03 8.12
N GLU A 57 -15.61 -0.16 7.41
CA GLU A 57 -16.65 0.89 7.41
C GLU A 57 -17.17 1.19 8.81
N ASP A 58 -17.49 0.13 9.58
CA ASP A 58 -18.03 0.27 10.92
C ASP A 58 -17.01 0.94 11.86
N TYR A 59 -15.74 0.57 11.79
CA TYR A 59 -14.68 1.20 12.59
C TYR A 59 -14.46 2.68 12.26
N LEU A 60 -14.54 3.05 10.99
CA LEU A 60 -14.44 4.46 10.60
C LEU A 60 -15.67 5.25 11.03
N LYS A 61 -16.87 4.66 10.98
CA LYS A 61 -18.09 5.26 11.51
C LYS A 61 -18.04 5.41 13.04
N GLU A 62 -17.50 4.42 13.75
CA GLU A 62 -17.24 4.51 15.20
C GLU A 62 -16.23 5.63 15.54
N ALA A 63 -15.26 5.88 14.64
CA ALA A 63 -14.35 7.03 14.75
C ALA A 63 -15.03 8.39 14.45
N GLY A 64 -16.32 8.38 14.09
CA GLY A 64 -17.10 9.59 13.81
C GLY A 64 -17.01 10.11 12.38
N MET A 65 -16.52 9.30 11.44
CA MET A 65 -16.38 9.70 10.04
C MET A 65 -17.58 9.27 9.18
N GLU A 66 -17.92 10.11 8.20
CA GLU A 66 -18.71 9.67 7.05
C GLU A 66 -17.83 8.79 6.15
N VAL A 67 -18.39 7.73 5.59
CA VAL A 67 -17.64 6.78 4.76
C VAL A 67 -18.26 6.66 3.38
N LYS A 68 -17.41 6.79 2.34
CA LYS A 68 -17.76 6.52 0.95
C LYS A 68 -16.90 5.37 0.41
N LEU A 69 -17.47 4.52 -0.43
CA LEU A 69 -16.74 3.43 -1.07
C LEU A 69 -16.38 3.78 -2.51
N PHE A 70 -15.17 3.41 -2.91
CA PHE A 70 -14.74 3.30 -4.30
C PHE A 70 -14.29 1.85 -4.52
N GLU A 71 -15.15 1.08 -5.21
CA GLU A 71 -15.00 -0.36 -5.40
C GLU A 71 -14.56 -0.69 -6.85
N GLY A 72 -14.08 -1.90 -7.03
CA GLY A 72 -13.84 -2.46 -8.37
C GLY A 72 -12.49 -2.09 -8.98
N ILE A 73 -11.52 -1.72 -8.18
CA ILE A 73 -10.15 -1.51 -8.67
C ILE A 73 -9.62 -2.86 -9.14
N GLU A 74 -9.25 -2.92 -10.43
CA GLU A 74 -8.73 -4.09 -11.09
C GLU A 74 -7.27 -4.41 -10.69
N SER A 75 -6.84 -5.64 -10.98
CA SER A 75 -5.42 -5.98 -10.94
C SER A 75 -4.68 -5.19 -12.03
N ASP A 76 -3.44 -4.75 -11.75
CA ASP A 76 -2.71 -3.82 -12.61
C ASP A 76 -3.54 -2.57 -12.94
N PRO A 77 -3.80 -1.69 -11.96
CA PRO A 77 -4.77 -0.63 -12.06
C PRO A 77 -4.48 0.34 -13.21
N SER A 78 -5.54 0.71 -13.92
CA SER A 78 -5.45 1.57 -15.10
C SER A 78 -5.41 3.06 -14.77
N VAL A 79 -4.87 3.84 -15.70
CA VAL A 79 -5.00 5.31 -15.70
C VAL A 79 -6.47 5.73 -15.58
N ASP A 80 -7.38 5.06 -16.29
CA ASP A 80 -8.81 5.36 -16.26
C ASP A 80 -9.41 5.17 -14.85
N THR A 81 -9.05 4.10 -14.17
CA THR A 81 -9.50 3.84 -12.79
C THR A 81 -8.99 4.91 -11.84
N VAL A 82 -7.72 5.31 -11.98
CA VAL A 82 -7.16 6.41 -11.19
C VAL A 82 -7.90 7.71 -11.43
N MET A 83 -8.17 8.08 -12.68
CA MET A 83 -8.88 9.31 -13.01
C MET A 83 -10.33 9.31 -12.50
N LYS A 84 -11.04 8.17 -12.59
CA LYS A 84 -12.38 8.02 -12.02
C LYS A 84 -12.37 8.18 -10.50
N GLY A 85 -11.43 7.53 -9.82
CA GLY A 85 -11.31 7.62 -8.37
C GLY A 85 -10.95 9.02 -7.89
N ALA A 86 -10.02 9.70 -8.56
CA ALA A 86 -9.66 11.08 -8.26
C ALA A 86 -10.87 12.03 -8.38
N LYS A 87 -11.69 11.86 -9.44
CA LYS A 87 -12.93 12.63 -9.60
C LYS A 87 -13.93 12.39 -8.46
N VAL A 88 -14.08 11.14 -8.04
CA VAL A 88 -14.95 10.81 -6.88
C VAL A 88 -14.41 11.45 -5.60
N MET A 89 -13.09 11.51 -5.41
CA MET A 89 -12.47 12.19 -4.28
C MET A 89 -12.68 13.71 -4.35
N GLU A 90 -12.58 14.30 -5.55
CA GLU A 90 -12.84 15.73 -5.76
C GLU A 90 -14.29 16.11 -5.40
N GLU A 91 -15.27 15.30 -5.77
CA GLU A 91 -16.68 15.50 -5.46
C GLU A 91 -16.98 15.27 -3.97
N TYR A 92 -16.39 14.26 -3.35
CA TYR A 92 -16.68 13.86 -1.98
C TYR A 92 -15.89 14.65 -0.93
N GLN A 93 -14.68 15.10 -1.28
CA GLN A 93 -13.75 15.84 -0.41
C GLN A 93 -13.37 15.06 0.87
N PRO A 94 -12.79 13.83 0.75
CA PRO A 94 -12.34 13.10 1.91
C PRO A 94 -11.13 13.77 2.56
N ASP A 95 -11.02 13.65 3.89
CA ASP A 95 -9.81 13.97 4.65
C ASP A 95 -8.98 12.72 5.01
N TRP A 96 -9.54 11.53 4.74
CA TRP A 96 -8.85 10.26 4.80
C TRP A 96 -9.10 9.39 3.56
N ILE A 97 -8.03 8.89 2.97
CA ILE A 97 -8.08 7.85 1.94
C ILE A 97 -7.63 6.54 2.60
N VAL A 98 -8.51 5.55 2.65
CA VAL A 98 -8.25 4.23 3.23
C VAL A 98 -8.22 3.21 2.10
N ALA A 99 -7.06 2.70 1.76
CA ALA A 99 -6.91 1.68 0.72
C ALA A 99 -6.83 0.29 1.35
N ILE A 100 -7.73 -0.62 0.96
CA ILE A 100 -7.81 -1.97 1.52
C ILE A 100 -7.65 -3.02 0.43
N GLY A 101 -6.63 -3.86 0.56
CA GLY A 101 -6.41 -4.96 -0.38
C GLY A 101 -4.95 -5.33 -0.55
N GLY A 102 -4.62 -5.91 -1.71
CA GLY A 102 -3.25 -6.16 -2.11
C GLY A 102 -2.58 -4.93 -2.73
N GLY A 103 -1.52 -5.13 -3.51
CA GLY A 103 -0.80 -4.04 -4.15
C GLY A 103 -1.68 -3.13 -5.01
N SER A 104 -2.50 -3.71 -5.89
CA SER A 104 -3.26 -2.94 -6.89
C SER A 104 -4.21 -1.88 -6.31
N PRO A 105 -5.11 -2.16 -5.34
CA PRO A 105 -5.95 -1.12 -4.78
C PRO A 105 -5.17 -0.05 -3.99
N ILE A 106 -4.06 -0.41 -3.35
CA ILE A 106 -3.23 0.55 -2.63
C ILE A 106 -2.48 1.44 -3.62
N ASP A 107 -1.91 0.87 -4.67
CA ASP A 107 -1.22 1.62 -5.74
C ASP A 107 -2.16 2.58 -6.46
N ALA A 108 -3.35 2.10 -6.86
CA ALA A 108 -4.37 2.96 -7.47
C ALA A 108 -4.73 4.13 -6.54
N ALA A 109 -4.98 3.85 -5.26
CA ALA A 109 -5.37 4.88 -4.29
C ALA A 109 -4.26 5.92 -4.07
N LYS A 110 -2.97 5.52 -4.07
CA LYS A 110 -1.83 6.45 -4.02
C LYS A 110 -1.82 7.39 -5.23
N ALA A 111 -2.02 6.86 -6.43
CA ALA A 111 -2.09 7.68 -7.64
C ALA A 111 -3.34 8.58 -7.65
N MET A 112 -4.50 8.08 -7.19
CA MET A 112 -5.72 8.88 -7.00
C MET A 112 -5.47 10.03 -6.01
N TRP A 113 -4.73 9.78 -4.93
CA TRP A 113 -4.39 10.80 -3.94
C TRP A 113 -3.60 11.94 -4.55
N ILE A 114 -2.58 11.65 -5.38
CA ILE A 114 -1.82 12.68 -6.10
C ILE A 114 -2.76 13.52 -6.97
N LYS A 115 -3.60 12.85 -7.78
CA LYS A 115 -4.54 13.52 -8.68
C LYS A 115 -5.62 14.31 -7.95
N TYR A 116 -6.04 13.87 -6.76
CA TYR A 116 -6.98 14.58 -5.90
C TYR A 116 -6.39 15.87 -5.34
N GLU A 117 -5.14 15.82 -4.87
CA GLU A 117 -4.48 17.02 -4.33
C GLU A 117 -4.00 17.97 -5.43
N TYR A 118 -3.52 17.43 -6.55
CA TYR A 118 -2.96 18.16 -7.69
C TYR A 118 -3.55 17.68 -9.02
N PRO A 119 -4.77 18.11 -9.38
CA PRO A 119 -5.48 17.61 -10.56
C PRO A 119 -4.75 17.82 -11.88
N ASP A 120 -3.96 18.89 -11.99
CA ASP A 120 -3.27 19.25 -13.22
C ASP A 120 -1.96 18.46 -13.48
N THR A 121 -1.48 17.70 -12.47
CA THR A 121 -0.27 16.88 -12.61
C THR A 121 -0.48 15.78 -13.65
N THR A 122 0.38 15.66 -14.65
CA THR A 122 0.33 14.58 -15.65
C THR A 122 0.92 13.29 -15.08
N PHE A 123 0.62 12.12 -15.70
CA PHE A 123 1.25 10.86 -15.28
C PHE A 123 2.75 10.87 -15.54
N GLU A 124 3.19 11.52 -16.62
CA GLU A 124 4.60 11.73 -16.93
C GLU A 124 5.31 12.57 -15.85
N ASP A 125 4.64 13.59 -15.30
CA ASP A 125 5.18 14.37 -14.18
C ASP A 125 5.24 13.54 -12.90
N MET A 126 4.24 12.70 -12.65
CA MET A 126 4.20 11.80 -11.49
C MET A 126 5.32 10.74 -11.51
N CYS A 127 5.83 10.40 -12.70
CA CYS A 127 6.97 9.47 -12.86
C CYS A 127 8.34 10.13 -12.59
N LYS A 128 8.40 11.43 -12.39
CA LYS A 128 9.64 12.09 -12.00
C LYS A 128 10.00 11.67 -10.58
N VAL A 129 11.08 10.93 -10.45
CA VAL A 129 11.53 10.39 -9.15
C VAL A 129 11.77 11.52 -8.17
N PHE A 130 11.14 11.48 -7.00
CA PHE A 130 11.19 12.51 -5.96
C PHE A 130 10.80 13.92 -6.46
N GLY A 131 9.88 13.98 -7.41
CA GLY A 131 9.43 15.24 -8.03
C GLY A 131 8.03 15.68 -7.66
N LEU A 132 7.32 14.93 -6.80
CA LEU A 132 5.97 15.27 -6.39
C LEU A 132 5.96 16.48 -5.44
N PRO A 133 4.94 17.33 -5.56
CA PRO A 133 4.68 18.36 -4.55
C PRO A 133 4.24 17.69 -3.24
N LYS A 134 4.35 18.42 -2.12
CA LYS A 134 3.93 17.92 -0.81
C LYS A 134 2.46 17.53 -0.80
N LEU A 135 2.19 16.29 -0.47
CA LEU A 135 0.85 15.78 -0.21
C LEU A 135 0.38 16.10 1.22
N ARG A 136 -0.78 15.63 1.60
CA ARG A 136 -1.42 15.85 2.92
C ARG A 136 -2.00 17.24 3.11
N THR A 137 -2.27 17.93 2.00
CA THR A 137 -2.94 19.24 2.04
C THR A 137 -4.46 19.07 2.12
N LYS A 138 -5.01 18.02 1.52
CA LYS A 138 -6.45 17.71 1.51
C LYS A 138 -6.76 16.44 2.31
N ALA A 139 -5.93 15.40 2.21
CA ALA A 139 -6.19 14.11 2.83
C ALA A 139 -4.94 13.43 3.34
N HIS A 140 -5.12 12.61 4.38
CA HIS A 140 -4.15 11.62 4.87
C HIS A 140 -4.41 10.26 4.22
N PHE A 141 -3.41 9.36 4.28
CA PHE A 141 -3.48 8.07 3.65
C PHE A 141 -3.26 6.92 4.65
N CYS A 142 -4.20 5.99 4.68
CA CYS A 142 -4.09 4.73 5.43
C CYS A 142 -4.11 3.55 4.46
N ALA A 143 -3.10 2.69 4.55
CA ALA A 143 -3.03 1.46 3.77
C ALA A 143 -3.27 0.24 4.66
N VAL A 144 -4.21 -0.62 4.25
CA VAL A 144 -4.56 -1.87 4.92
C VAL A 144 -4.25 -3.02 3.98
N SER A 145 -3.17 -3.75 4.26
CA SER A 145 -2.72 -4.84 3.40
C SER A 145 -3.52 -6.12 3.64
N SER A 146 -3.94 -6.77 2.55
CA SER A 146 -4.58 -8.10 2.59
C SER A 146 -3.75 -9.18 1.91
N THR A 147 -2.54 -8.84 1.47
CA THR A 147 -1.58 -9.78 0.86
C THR A 147 -0.24 -9.69 1.54
N SER A 148 0.52 -10.77 1.49
CA SER A 148 1.89 -10.83 2.00
C SER A 148 2.85 -10.94 0.81
N GLY A 149 3.44 -9.83 0.38
CA GLY A 149 4.35 -9.83 -0.79
C GLY A 149 4.81 -8.44 -1.17
N THR A 150 3.95 -7.64 -1.78
CA THR A 150 4.28 -6.33 -2.38
C THR A 150 4.76 -5.29 -1.38
N ALA A 151 4.35 -5.37 -0.12
CA ALA A 151 4.64 -4.41 0.95
C ALA A 151 4.29 -2.94 0.58
N THR A 152 3.35 -2.74 -0.36
CA THR A 152 3.00 -1.39 -0.83
C THR A 152 2.41 -0.50 0.27
N GLU A 153 1.89 -1.11 1.37
CA GLU A 153 1.42 -0.42 2.55
C GLU A 153 2.52 0.35 3.30
N VAL A 154 3.79 0.00 3.07
CA VAL A 154 4.94 0.64 3.72
C VAL A 154 5.93 1.27 2.74
N THR A 155 5.62 1.30 1.43
CA THR A 155 6.55 1.78 0.40
C THR A 155 6.16 3.14 -0.18
N ALA A 156 7.17 3.80 -0.72
CA ALA A 156 7.10 5.06 -1.47
C ALA A 156 6.87 4.83 -2.98
N PHE A 157 6.22 3.71 -3.34
CA PHE A 157 6.05 3.28 -4.73
C PHE A 157 4.58 3.01 -5.07
N SER A 158 4.24 3.17 -6.35
CA SER A 158 2.96 2.79 -6.95
C SER A 158 3.17 2.52 -8.44
N VAL A 159 2.49 1.53 -8.99
CA VAL A 159 2.58 1.21 -10.43
C VAL A 159 1.20 1.28 -11.06
N ILE A 160 1.05 2.13 -12.08
CA ILE A 160 -0.20 2.32 -12.83
C ILE A 160 0.03 1.93 -14.28
N THR A 161 -0.94 1.26 -14.88
CA THR A 161 -0.86 0.79 -16.26
C THR A 161 -1.66 1.69 -17.19
N ASP A 162 -1.02 2.19 -18.24
CA ASP A 162 -1.69 2.82 -19.36
C ASP A 162 -1.89 1.75 -20.46
N TYR A 163 -3.11 1.22 -20.53
CA TYR A 163 -3.44 0.16 -21.49
C TYR A 163 -3.54 0.68 -22.93
N GLU A 164 -3.80 1.97 -23.14
CA GLU A 164 -3.83 2.55 -24.48
C GLU A 164 -2.43 2.67 -25.08
N LYS A 165 -1.47 3.13 -24.26
CA LYS A 165 -0.09 3.26 -24.67
C LYS A 165 0.72 1.96 -24.49
N GLY A 166 0.20 0.97 -23.76
CA GLY A 166 0.89 -0.28 -23.43
C GLY A 166 2.10 -0.09 -22.54
N ILE A 167 2.10 0.90 -21.64
CA ILE A 167 3.20 1.22 -20.74
C ILE A 167 2.76 1.18 -19.28
N LYS A 168 3.73 0.97 -18.38
CA LYS A 168 3.54 1.11 -16.94
C LYS A 168 4.20 2.40 -16.44
N TYR A 169 3.50 3.14 -15.61
CA TYR A 169 3.99 4.33 -14.92
C TYR A 169 4.45 3.94 -13.51
N PRO A 170 5.77 3.81 -13.28
CA PRO A 170 6.30 3.62 -11.94
C PRO A 170 6.38 4.98 -11.23
N LEU A 171 5.57 5.16 -10.22
CA LEU A 171 5.60 6.35 -9.37
C LEU A 171 6.51 6.07 -8.19
N ALA A 172 7.49 6.93 -7.95
CA ALA A 172 8.48 6.77 -6.89
C ALA A 172 8.71 8.11 -6.18
N ASP A 173 8.07 8.29 -5.02
CA ASP A 173 8.23 9.50 -4.21
C ASP A 173 7.88 9.21 -2.74
N PHE A 174 8.65 9.78 -1.80
CA PHE A 174 8.35 9.63 -0.37
C PHE A 174 7.01 10.25 0.03
N GLU A 175 6.49 11.19 -0.73
CA GLU A 175 5.19 11.81 -0.48
C GLU A 175 4.03 10.81 -0.56
N ILE A 176 4.14 9.75 -1.37
CA ILE A 176 3.11 8.69 -1.47
C ILE A 176 3.28 7.56 -0.44
N THR A 177 4.26 7.65 0.44
CA THR A 177 4.32 6.74 1.60
C THR A 177 3.08 6.93 2.47
N PRO A 178 2.34 5.88 2.84
CA PRO A 178 1.17 6.00 3.70
C PRO A 178 1.49 6.68 5.04
N ASP A 179 0.55 7.42 5.61
CA ASP A 179 0.67 7.94 6.98
C ASP A 179 0.50 6.81 8.00
N VAL A 180 -0.44 5.92 7.72
CA VAL A 180 -0.76 4.77 8.56
C VAL A 180 -0.74 3.51 7.72
N ALA A 181 -0.04 2.49 8.20
CA ALA A 181 -0.08 1.14 7.64
C ALA A 181 -0.69 0.15 8.64
N ILE A 182 -1.60 -0.68 8.18
CA ILE A 182 -2.24 -1.73 8.96
C ILE A 182 -1.96 -3.08 8.32
N VAL A 183 -1.29 -3.96 9.05
CA VAL A 183 -0.93 -5.31 8.64
C VAL A 183 -1.61 -6.30 9.59
N ASP A 184 -2.85 -6.65 9.26
CA ASP A 184 -3.64 -7.63 10.03
C ASP A 184 -3.59 -9.00 9.33
N PRO A 185 -2.94 -10.00 9.94
CA PRO A 185 -2.82 -11.33 9.34
C PRO A 185 -4.16 -11.99 9.01
N GLU A 186 -5.25 -11.63 9.69
CA GLU A 186 -6.59 -12.18 9.39
C GLU A 186 -7.01 -11.90 7.94
N LEU A 187 -6.62 -10.74 7.37
CA LEU A 187 -6.94 -10.41 5.99
C LEU A 187 -6.15 -11.29 5.02
N ALA A 188 -4.91 -11.63 5.34
CA ALA A 188 -4.04 -12.47 4.51
C ALA A 188 -4.37 -13.96 4.65
N GLU A 189 -4.91 -14.43 5.77
CA GLU A 189 -5.34 -15.82 5.97
C GLU A 189 -6.37 -16.29 4.92
N THR A 190 -7.07 -15.36 4.28
CA THR A 190 -8.08 -15.64 3.25
C THR A 190 -7.52 -15.81 1.84
N MET A 191 -6.21 -15.62 1.64
CA MET A 191 -5.58 -15.72 0.32
C MET A 191 -5.64 -17.15 -0.24
N PRO A 192 -5.98 -17.32 -1.54
CA PRO A 192 -5.82 -18.61 -2.21
C PRO A 192 -4.36 -19.07 -2.21
N LYS A 193 -4.11 -20.38 -2.08
CA LYS A 193 -2.76 -20.96 -2.06
C LYS A 193 -1.86 -20.50 -3.21
N LYS A 194 -2.43 -20.41 -4.42
CA LYS A 194 -1.69 -19.92 -5.60
C LYS A 194 -1.23 -18.48 -5.43
N LEU A 195 -2.06 -17.60 -4.84
CA LEU A 195 -1.70 -16.22 -4.58
C LEU A 195 -0.62 -16.15 -3.49
N VAL A 196 -0.74 -16.94 -2.42
CA VAL A 196 0.30 -17.03 -1.38
C VAL A 196 1.66 -17.39 -1.97
N ALA A 197 1.70 -18.37 -2.88
CA ALA A 197 2.95 -18.78 -3.53
C ALA A 197 3.54 -17.64 -4.39
N HIS A 198 2.71 -16.96 -5.19
CA HIS A 198 3.16 -15.87 -6.05
C HIS A 198 3.68 -14.68 -5.23
N THR A 199 2.91 -14.25 -4.22
CA THR A 199 3.30 -13.10 -3.38
C THR A 199 4.49 -13.42 -2.49
N GLY A 200 4.66 -14.69 -2.08
CA GLY A 200 5.85 -15.13 -1.35
C GLY A 200 7.12 -15.08 -2.21
N MET A 201 7.01 -15.49 -3.48
CA MET A 201 8.13 -15.36 -4.42
C MET A 201 8.44 -13.90 -4.74
N ASP A 202 7.43 -13.06 -4.85
CA ASP A 202 7.58 -11.61 -5.00
C ASP A 202 8.35 -11.00 -3.83
N ALA A 203 7.94 -11.31 -2.59
CA ALA A 203 8.66 -10.88 -1.39
C ALA A 203 10.12 -11.38 -1.34
N MET A 204 10.37 -12.62 -1.79
CA MET A 204 11.73 -13.17 -1.88
C MET A 204 12.57 -12.40 -2.90
N THR A 205 12.00 -12.12 -4.08
CA THR A 205 12.67 -11.34 -5.13
C THR A 205 13.03 -9.94 -4.64
N HIS A 206 12.10 -9.24 -4.03
CA HIS A 206 12.35 -7.91 -3.45
C HIS A 206 13.47 -7.95 -2.40
N ALA A 207 13.50 -8.97 -1.56
CA ALA A 207 14.55 -9.10 -0.55
C ALA A 207 15.93 -9.35 -1.17
N ILE A 208 16.00 -10.19 -2.21
CA ILE A 208 17.24 -10.44 -2.97
C ILE A 208 17.69 -9.16 -3.67
N GLU A 209 16.79 -8.47 -4.37
CA GLU A 209 17.09 -7.22 -5.08
C GLU A 209 17.59 -6.14 -4.12
N ALA A 210 16.97 -6.00 -2.96
CA ALA A 210 17.43 -5.07 -1.94
C ALA A 210 18.86 -5.38 -1.47
N TYR A 211 19.17 -6.66 -1.27
CA TYR A 211 20.48 -7.11 -0.80
C TYR A 211 21.60 -6.89 -1.83
N VAL A 212 21.30 -7.09 -3.13
CA VAL A 212 22.28 -6.91 -4.21
C VAL A 212 22.27 -5.52 -4.85
N SER A 213 21.42 -4.63 -4.35
CA SER A 213 21.30 -3.25 -4.85
C SER A 213 22.59 -2.46 -4.68
N THR A 214 22.91 -1.62 -5.63
CA THR A 214 24.02 -0.66 -5.51
C THR A 214 23.77 0.42 -4.44
N ALA A 215 22.53 0.57 -3.99
CA ALA A 215 22.13 1.48 -2.93
C ALA A 215 21.96 0.79 -1.56
N ASN A 216 22.42 -0.46 -1.42
CA ASN A 216 22.35 -1.21 -0.18
C ASN A 216 23.20 -0.58 0.94
N CYS A 217 22.83 -0.87 2.17
CA CYS A 217 23.59 -0.51 3.37
C CYS A 217 23.30 -1.54 4.47
N ASP A 218 24.09 -1.54 5.54
CA ASP A 218 23.96 -2.51 6.65
C ASP A 218 22.52 -2.62 7.19
N TYR A 219 21.79 -1.50 7.18
CA TYR A 219 20.40 -1.46 7.62
C TYR A 219 19.46 -2.20 6.66
N THR A 220 19.57 -1.96 5.36
CA THR A 220 18.75 -2.63 4.34
C THR A 220 19.12 -4.10 4.21
N ASP A 221 20.41 -4.44 4.34
CA ASP A 221 20.90 -5.81 4.28
C ASP A 221 20.36 -6.67 5.42
N ALA A 222 20.34 -6.13 6.64
CA ALA A 222 19.76 -6.82 7.79
C ALA A 222 18.27 -7.15 7.60
N LEU A 223 17.49 -6.22 7.05
CA LEU A 223 16.08 -6.42 6.74
C LEU A 223 15.89 -7.42 5.58
N ALA A 224 16.68 -7.30 4.53
CA ALA A 224 16.63 -8.18 3.37
C ALA A 224 16.94 -9.64 3.75
N LEU A 225 18.00 -9.87 4.51
CA LEU A 225 18.38 -11.21 5.00
C LEU A 225 17.31 -11.80 5.91
N HIS A 226 16.71 -10.98 6.79
CA HIS A 226 15.63 -11.43 7.66
C HIS A 226 14.37 -11.78 6.86
N ALA A 227 14.02 -10.98 5.84
CA ALA A 227 12.90 -11.24 4.95
C ALA A 227 13.08 -12.55 4.17
N MET A 228 14.26 -12.76 3.56
CA MET A 228 14.58 -14.02 2.85
C MET A 228 14.42 -15.23 3.78
N LYS A 229 14.94 -15.16 5.00
CA LYS A 229 14.80 -16.21 6.00
C LYS A 229 13.34 -16.48 6.33
N THR A 230 12.56 -15.43 6.60
CA THR A 230 11.14 -15.53 6.98
C THR A 230 10.31 -16.14 5.85
N VAL A 231 10.49 -15.66 4.62
CA VAL A 231 9.76 -16.17 3.44
C VAL A 231 10.09 -17.64 3.20
N SER A 232 11.37 -18.04 3.30
CA SER A 232 11.78 -19.44 3.15
C SER A 232 11.08 -20.36 4.15
N TYR A 233 10.91 -19.93 5.41
CA TYR A 233 10.23 -20.72 6.42
C TYR A 233 8.72 -20.80 6.22
N THR A 234 8.08 -19.73 5.82
CA THR A 234 6.61 -19.66 5.72
C THR A 234 6.08 -20.25 4.42
N HIS A 235 6.74 -19.99 3.29
CA HIS A 235 6.24 -20.37 1.98
C HIS A 235 6.74 -21.74 1.50
N LEU A 236 8.01 -22.10 1.74
CA LEU A 236 8.54 -23.39 1.34
C LEU A 236 8.00 -24.52 2.23
N ARG A 237 7.92 -24.34 3.54
CA ARG A 237 7.33 -25.35 4.44
C ARG A 237 5.84 -25.57 4.24
N ALA A 238 5.06 -24.58 3.84
CA ALA A 238 3.66 -24.77 3.53
C ALA A 238 3.45 -25.75 2.34
N HIS A 239 4.45 -25.92 1.47
CA HIS A 239 4.43 -26.91 0.40
C HIS A 239 4.87 -28.31 0.85
N GLU A 240 5.75 -28.43 1.84
CA GLU A 240 6.21 -29.74 2.34
C GLU A 240 5.15 -30.50 3.12
N THR A 241 4.24 -29.81 3.80
CA THR A 241 3.15 -30.46 4.59
C THR A 241 2.02 -31.05 3.76
N THR A 242 2.03 -30.86 2.43
CA THR A 242 1.06 -31.48 1.50
C THR A 242 1.55 -32.76 0.85
N LEU A 243 2.72 -33.26 1.21
CA LEU A 243 3.33 -34.50 0.65
C LEU A 243 3.27 -35.71 1.63
N HIS A 244 2.56 -35.59 2.73
CA HIS A 244 2.32 -36.71 3.67
C HIS A 244 0.85 -36.95 3.93
#